data_993f4ef87f0ab774ac9cfe7da5b30fe6
#
_entry.id   993f4ef87f0ab774ac9cfe7da5b30fe6
#
_cell.length_a   1.000
_cell.length_b   1.000
_cell.length_c   1.000
_cell.angle_alpha   90.00
_cell.angle_beta   90.00
_cell.angle_gamma   90.00
#
_symmetry.space_group_name_H-M   'P 1'
#
loop_
_entity.id
_entity.type
_entity.pdbx_description
1 polymer ?
#
loop_
_entity_poly.entity_id
_entity_poly.type
_entity_poly.pdbx_seq_one_letter_code
_entity_poly.pdbx_strand_id
1 'polypeptide(L)'
;MKIERIRVAGAAILCLALAGCSLFGEWHRGAHPPAAPPAPPAPPPQPPPVANERFTLSPDQDVVGVVQVVAAGKDDTLTDIARRFNVGYEEILRANPKVDPWLPGEGREIVIPSQFILPDAPRTGIVINIPAMRIFYYPPVKRGERQVVLTHPIGIGKVGWRTPEGVTKIVRRQKDPTWRVPESVRKEHHENGEELEPVIGPGPENPLGKYAFYLQWPSYLIHGTNKPAGVGLRSSHGCIRLYPEDIEQFFNMVPIGTEVRVVNQPFVFGWAEGELYMQAYDVMEDDTRDWKNAQKKLLTTSLAMRLQQQVKAHHEQVDWGVVTSLARNPRGIPVSVTGSNSSLEQVLAGAPRVQNVLPEGSSWDGTSDLPMDEATFRQVVSEIEPGSAPAPSPAPVAPGASSAQRAAQKNGG
;
A
#
# COMPACT_ATOMS: atom_id res chain seq x y z
N MET A 1 -59.90 18.19 35.02
CA MET A 1 -61.22 17.71 35.52
C MET A 1 -61.07 16.20 35.74
N LYS A 2 -61.20 15.77 37.04
CA LYS A 2 -61.44 14.45 37.65
C LYS A 2 -60.46 13.32 37.29
N ILE A 3 -59.50 12.92 38.13
CA ILE A 3 -59.61 12.17 39.42
C ILE A 3 -60.51 10.93 39.30
N GLU A 4 -59.90 9.76 39.43
CA GLU A 4 -60.31 8.86 40.51
C GLU A 4 -59.26 7.74 40.74
N ARG A 5 -58.96 7.63 42.00
CA ARG A 5 -58.20 6.56 42.65
C ARG A 5 -59.16 5.41 43.03
N ILE A 6 -58.71 4.17 43.04
CA ILE A 6 -59.26 3.15 43.93
C ILE A 6 -58.11 2.31 44.53
N ARG A 7 -58.23 2.18 45.80
CA ARG A 7 -57.36 1.48 46.79
C ARG A 7 -57.94 0.09 47.15
N VAL A 8 -57.02 -0.76 47.69
CA VAL A 8 -57.21 -1.62 48.89
C VAL A 8 -57.73 -3.03 48.55
N ALA A 9 -57.24 -4.17 49.04
CA ALA A 9 -56.75 -4.68 50.34
C ALA A 9 -56.14 -6.09 50.05
N GLY A 10 -55.18 -6.67 50.64
CA GLY A 10 -54.94 -6.88 52.03
C GLY A 10 -55.49 -8.23 52.48
N ALA A 11 -54.65 -9.30 52.59
CA ALA A 11 -54.94 -10.40 53.51
C ALA A 11 -53.64 -11.17 53.85
N ALA A 12 -53.28 -11.12 55.09
CA ALA A 12 -52.26 -11.96 55.75
C ALA A 12 -52.90 -13.27 56.25
N ILE A 13 -52.21 -14.38 56.14
CA ILE A 13 -52.44 -15.63 56.90
C ILE A 13 -51.09 -16.31 56.97
N LEU A 14 -50.43 -16.33 58.06
CA LEU A 14 -50.38 -17.12 59.27
C LEU A 14 -49.52 -18.39 59.16
N CYS A 15 -48.51 -18.39 60.00
CA CYS A 15 -47.54 -19.46 60.26
C CYS A 15 -48.18 -20.79 60.66
N LEU A 16 -47.59 -21.88 60.19
CA LEU A 16 -47.58 -23.15 60.99
C LEU A 16 -46.23 -23.82 60.79
N ALA A 17 -45.53 -23.87 61.92
CA ALA A 17 -44.33 -24.68 62.09
C ALA A 17 -44.74 -26.14 62.28
N LEU A 18 -44.07 -27.03 61.57
CA LEU A 18 -43.95 -28.43 62.02
C LEU A 18 -42.50 -28.88 61.70
N ALA A 19 -41.87 -29.29 62.82
CA ALA A 19 -40.60 -29.98 62.84
C ALA A 19 -40.72 -31.36 62.14
N GLY A 20 -39.84 -31.66 61.25
CA GLY A 20 -39.73 -32.95 60.58
C GLY A 20 -38.26 -33.23 60.25
N CYS A 21 -37.66 -33.98 61.13
CA CYS A 21 -36.46 -34.80 61.04
C CYS A 21 -35.49 -34.65 59.89
N SER A 22 -34.32 -34.18 60.28
CA SER A 22 -33.00 -34.53 59.77
C SER A 22 -32.87 -36.01 59.37
N LEU A 23 -32.73 -36.32 58.08
CA LEU A 23 -32.08 -37.51 57.52
C LEU A 23 -31.98 -37.41 56.00
N PHE A 24 -31.23 -36.45 55.47
CA PHE A 24 -30.58 -36.50 54.17
C PHE A 24 -29.40 -35.56 54.23
N GLY A 25 -28.40 -35.93 54.94
CA GLY A 25 -27.09 -35.41 54.90
C GLY A 25 -26.39 -35.92 53.62
N GLU A 26 -25.59 -35.02 53.04
CA GLU A 26 -24.46 -35.34 52.18
C GLU A 26 -24.76 -35.99 50.83
N TRP A 27 -25.20 -35.19 49.86
CA TRP A 27 -24.83 -35.48 48.44
C TRP A 27 -24.96 -34.26 47.53
N HIS A 28 -24.29 -33.15 47.87
CA HIS A 28 -23.92 -32.13 46.90
C HIS A 28 -22.52 -31.62 47.22
N ARG A 29 -21.53 -32.52 47.09
CA ARG A 29 -20.19 -32.04 46.71
C ARG A 29 -20.32 -31.57 45.26
N GLY A 30 -20.39 -30.26 45.09
CA GLY A 30 -20.37 -29.65 43.77
C GLY A 30 -19.19 -30.23 42.98
N ALA A 31 -19.49 -30.92 41.89
CA ALA A 31 -18.50 -31.22 40.90
C ALA A 31 -17.97 -29.87 40.39
N HIS A 32 -16.77 -29.50 40.79
CA HIS A 32 -16.07 -28.40 40.14
C HIS A 32 -16.05 -28.74 38.66
N PRO A 33 -16.48 -27.84 37.77
CA PRO A 33 -16.29 -28.07 36.35
C PRO A 33 -14.79 -28.34 36.12
N PRO A 34 -14.44 -29.30 35.26
CA PRO A 34 -13.05 -29.57 34.96
C PRO A 34 -12.35 -28.27 34.62
N ALA A 35 -11.19 -28.04 35.23
CA ALA A 35 -10.39 -26.85 34.93
C ALA A 35 -10.22 -26.76 33.41
N ALA A 36 -10.50 -25.61 32.84
CA ALA A 36 -10.27 -25.37 31.43
C ALA A 36 -8.82 -25.73 31.10
N PRO A 37 -8.56 -26.40 29.97
CA PRO A 37 -7.19 -26.75 29.60
C PRO A 37 -6.37 -25.45 29.59
N PRO A 38 -5.08 -25.49 30.00
CA PRO A 38 -4.24 -24.32 30.01
C PRO A 38 -4.24 -23.70 28.60
N ALA A 39 -4.39 -22.38 28.54
CA ALA A 39 -4.30 -21.67 27.29
C ALA A 39 -2.97 -22.03 26.60
N PRO A 40 -2.96 -22.24 25.29
CA PRO A 40 -1.72 -22.48 24.57
C PRO A 40 -0.72 -21.34 24.87
N PRO A 41 0.58 -21.65 24.99
CA PRO A 41 1.59 -20.62 25.25
C PRO A 41 1.46 -19.51 24.20
N ALA A 42 1.56 -18.25 24.63
CA ALA A 42 1.56 -17.12 23.75
C ALA A 42 2.66 -17.29 22.69
N PRO A 43 2.39 -16.99 21.43
CA PRO A 43 3.42 -17.05 20.39
C PRO A 43 4.60 -16.14 20.80
N PRO A 44 5.83 -16.49 20.43
CA PRO A 44 6.99 -15.67 20.72
C PRO A 44 6.80 -14.27 20.13
N PRO A 45 7.32 -13.22 20.81
CA PRO A 45 7.19 -11.86 20.32
C PRO A 45 7.82 -11.72 18.93
N GLN A 46 7.10 -11.12 17.99
CA GLN A 46 7.61 -10.88 16.66
C GLN A 46 8.75 -9.86 16.70
N PRO A 47 9.78 -9.97 15.84
CA PRO A 47 10.85 -8.98 15.74
C PRO A 47 10.32 -7.63 15.26
N PRO A 48 11.07 -6.53 15.50
CA PRO A 48 10.75 -5.23 14.93
C PRO A 48 10.83 -5.28 13.40
N PRO A 49 10.12 -4.36 12.69
CA PRO A 49 10.21 -4.29 11.24
C PRO A 49 11.59 -3.81 10.78
N VAL A 50 11.98 -4.23 9.58
CA VAL A 50 13.21 -3.80 8.93
C VAL A 50 12.99 -2.42 8.29
N ALA A 51 13.96 -1.51 8.44
CA ALA A 51 13.94 -0.20 7.78
C ALA A 51 13.79 -0.32 6.26
N ASN A 52 12.99 0.54 5.64
CA ASN A 52 12.57 0.41 4.24
C ASN A 52 12.59 1.71 3.43
N GLU A 53 13.16 2.79 3.97
CA GLU A 53 13.23 4.09 3.28
C GLU A 53 14.63 4.42 2.76
N ARG A 54 15.68 3.96 3.45
CA ARG A 54 17.06 4.32 3.18
C ARG A 54 17.95 3.09 3.15
N PHE A 55 18.67 2.92 2.05
CA PHE A 55 19.56 1.77 1.85
C PHE A 55 20.96 2.22 1.45
N THR A 56 21.96 1.57 2.03
CA THR A 56 23.35 1.71 1.60
C THR A 56 23.66 0.65 0.57
N LEU A 57 24.07 1.05 -0.63
CA LEU A 57 24.28 0.15 -1.74
C LEU A 57 25.66 -0.50 -1.70
N SER A 58 25.72 -1.79 -2.02
CA SER A 58 26.96 -2.48 -2.42
C SER A 58 27.18 -2.31 -3.93
N PRO A 59 28.42 -2.43 -4.44
CA PRO A 59 28.73 -2.16 -5.85
C PRO A 59 27.88 -2.94 -6.85
N ASP A 60 27.60 -4.21 -6.56
CA ASP A 60 26.88 -5.12 -7.47
C ASP A 60 25.47 -5.46 -6.97
N GLN A 61 24.89 -4.57 -6.17
CA GLN A 61 23.57 -4.76 -5.60
C GLN A 61 22.53 -3.87 -6.31
N ASP A 62 21.56 -4.53 -6.97
CA ASP A 62 20.41 -3.88 -7.59
C ASP A 62 19.14 -4.07 -6.77
N VAL A 63 19.12 -5.01 -5.82
CA VAL A 63 17.95 -5.31 -4.97
C VAL A 63 18.19 -4.77 -3.56
N VAL A 64 17.25 -4.00 -3.05
CA VAL A 64 17.33 -3.40 -1.71
C VAL A 64 16.08 -3.70 -0.90
N GLY A 65 16.21 -3.72 0.43
CA GLY A 65 15.11 -4.03 1.32
C GLY A 65 14.76 -5.51 1.38
N VAL A 66 13.68 -5.83 2.08
CA VAL A 66 13.17 -7.20 2.24
C VAL A 66 11.64 -7.15 2.22
N VAL A 67 11.02 -8.20 1.69
CA VAL A 67 9.57 -8.40 1.83
C VAL A 67 9.29 -8.76 3.28
N GLN A 68 8.29 -8.14 3.89
CA GLN A 68 7.90 -8.38 5.29
C GLN A 68 6.43 -8.79 5.35
N VAL A 69 6.01 -9.41 6.45
CA VAL A 69 4.61 -9.74 6.71
C VAL A 69 4.25 -9.23 8.10
N VAL A 70 3.12 -8.55 8.20
CA VAL A 70 2.58 -8.07 9.47
C VAL A 70 1.18 -8.61 9.71
N ALA A 71 0.78 -8.73 10.96
CA ALA A 71 -0.61 -8.99 11.31
C ALA A 71 -1.37 -7.66 11.39
N ALA A 72 -2.47 -7.53 10.67
CA ALA A 72 -3.33 -6.35 10.76
C ALA A 72 -3.88 -6.20 12.18
N GLY A 73 -3.92 -4.97 12.68
CA GLY A 73 -4.64 -4.62 13.90
C GLY A 73 -6.16 -4.60 13.66
N LYS A 74 -6.92 -4.52 14.75
CA LYS A 74 -8.38 -4.54 14.70
C LYS A 74 -8.98 -3.42 13.83
N ASP A 75 -8.42 -2.23 13.93
CA ASP A 75 -8.93 -1.03 13.28
C ASP A 75 -8.04 -0.57 12.10
N ASP A 76 -7.05 -1.39 11.69
CA ASP A 76 -6.19 -1.09 10.56
C ASP A 76 -6.95 -1.22 9.22
N THR A 77 -6.70 -0.28 8.33
CA THR A 77 -6.94 -0.42 6.89
C THR A 77 -5.64 -0.73 6.16
N LEU A 78 -5.69 -1.19 4.90
CA LEU A 78 -4.46 -1.33 4.11
C LEU A 78 -3.77 0.01 3.85
N THR A 79 -4.52 1.12 3.82
CA THR A 79 -3.96 2.47 3.69
C THR A 79 -3.15 2.89 4.91
N ASP A 80 -3.62 2.55 6.12
CA ASP A 80 -2.88 2.82 7.36
C ASP A 80 -1.58 2.03 7.42
N ILE A 81 -1.67 0.73 7.09
CA ILE A 81 -0.49 -0.13 7.03
C ILE A 81 0.47 0.33 5.94
N ALA A 82 -0.04 0.72 4.76
CA ALA A 82 0.78 1.22 3.66
C ALA A 82 1.60 2.44 4.08
N ARG A 83 0.96 3.45 4.68
CA ARG A 83 1.66 4.64 5.16
C ARG A 83 2.67 4.30 6.26
N ARG A 84 2.28 3.43 7.20
CA ARG A 84 3.17 2.97 8.30
C ARG A 84 4.46 2.36 7.78
N PHE A 85 4.39 1.63 6.67
CA PHE A 85 5.54 0.96 6.07
C PHE A 85 6.07 1.65 4.80
N ASN A 86 5.74 2.93 4.61
CA ASN A 86 6.22 3.73 3.48
C ASN A 86 6.06 3.01 2.12
N VAL A 87 4.87 2.46 1.90
CA VAL A 87 4.43 1.90 0.62
C VAL A 87 3.19 2.63 0.14
N GLY A 88 2.95 2.64 -1.17
CA GLY A 88 1.79 3.29 -1.77
C GLY A 88 0.56 2.39 -1.75
N TYR A 89 -0.62 2.99 -1.95
CA TYR A 89 -1.88 2.27 -1.97
C TYR A 89 -1.90 1.14 -3.01
N GLU A 90 -1.54 1.42 -4.25
CA GLU A 90 -1.47 0.40 -5.31
C GLU A 90 -0.39 -0.66 -5.04
N GLU A 91 0.70 -0.31 -4.36
CA GLU A 91 1.74 -1.27 -4.01
C GLU A 91 1.22 -2.31 -3.02
N ILE A 92 0.53 -1.87 -1.94
CA ILE A 92 0.02 -2.79 -0.93
C ILE A 92 -1.16 -3.62 -1.45
N LEU A 93 -2.05 -3.04 -2.28
CA LEU A 93 -3.13 -3.78 -2.92
C LEU A 93 -2.62 -4.87 -3.84
N ARG A 94 -1.66 -4.54 -4.70
CA ARG A 94 -1.03 -5.48 -5.64
C ARG A 94 -0.35 -6.62 -4.88
N ALA A 95 0.29 -6.35 -3.77
CA ALA A 95 0.89 -7.36 -2.90
C ALA A 95 -0.15 -8.23 -2.19
N ASN A 96 -1.40 -7.76 -1.99
CA ASN A 96 -2.47 -8.41 -1.22
C ASN A 96 -3.82 -8.50 -1.97
N PRO A 97 -3.90 -9.12 -3.17
CA PRO A 97 -5.05 -8.99 -4.05
C PRO A 97 -6.36 -9.63 -3.56
N LYS A 98 -6.34 -10.33 -2.43
CA LYS A 98 -7.51 -11.01 -1.84
C LYS A 98 -7.89 -10.44 -0.47
N VAL A 99 -7.28 -9.32 -0.09
CA VAL A 99 -7.54 -8.65 1.18
C VAL A 99 -8.45 -7.46 0.91
N ASP A 100 -9.50 -7.32 1.72
CA ASP A 100 -10.33 -6.13 1.70
C ASP A 100 -9.49 -4.93 2.19
N PRO A 101 -9.37 -3.85 1.42
CA PRO A 101 -8.52 -2.73 1.81
C PRO A 101 -9.04 -1.96 3.03
N TRP A 102 -10.33 -2.01 3.32
CA TRP A 102 -10.97 -1.27 4.41
C TRP A 102 -11.20 -2.10 5.65
N LEU A 103 -11.31 -3.42 5.48
CA LEU A 103 -11.56 -4.39 6.55
C LEU A 103 -10.68 -5.62 6.35
N PRO A 104 -9.36 -5.50 6.47
CA PRO A 104 -8.46 -6.64 6.32
C PRO A 104 -8.74 -7.74 7.35
N GLY A 105 -9.21 -7.34 8.53
CA GLY A 105 -9.52 -8.23 9.66
C GLY A 105 -8.35 -8.38 10.62
N GLU A 106 -8.66 -8.35 11.92
CA GLU A 106 -7.67 -8.50 12.99
C GLU A 106 -6.87 -9.81 12.85
N GLY A 107 -5.56 -9.72 12.97
CA GLY A 107 -4.64 -10.86 12.85
C GLY A 107 -4.40 -11.34 11.41
N ARG A 108 -5.04 -10.76 10.40
CA ARG A 108 -4.80 -11.10 8.99
C ARG A 108 -3.36 -10.80 8.62
N GLU A 109 -2.67 -11.77 8.03
CA GLU A 109 -1.34 -11.54 7.46
C GLU A 109 -1.44 -10.62 6.24
N ILE A 110 -0.68 -9.52 6.27
CA ILE A 110 -0.54 -8.53 5.21
C ILE A 110 0.90 -8.52 4.75
N VAL A 111 1.10 -8.73 3.46
CA VAL A 111 2.41 -8.64 2.81
C VAL A 111 2.79 -7.19 2.61
N ILE A 112 3.95 -6.80 3.09
CA ILE A 112 4.56 -5.49 2.88
C ILE A 112 5.60 -5.62 1.77
N PRO A 113 5.38 -5.05 0.57
CA PRO A 113 6.30 -5.17 -0.56
C PRO A 113 7.48 -4.19 -0.45
N SER A 114 8.21 -4.25 0.67
CA SER A 114 9.33 -3.34 1.00
C SER A 114 10.69 -3.82 0.49
N GLN A 115 10.70 -4.65 -0.53
CA GLN A 115 11.88 -5.02 -1.30
C GLN A 115 11.76 -4.47 -2.73
N PHE A 116 12.83 -3.83 -3.22
CA PHE A 116 12.79 -3.13 -4.49
C PHE A 116 13.99 -3.48 -5.36
N ILE A 117 13.75 -3.64 -6.66
CA ILE A 117 14.80 -3.61 -7.68
C ILE A 117 14.96 -2.16 -8.13
N LEU A 118 16.19 -1.64 -8.07
CA LEU A 118 16.48 -0.30 -8.51
C LEU A 118 16.23 -0.16 -10.01
N PRO A 119 15.63 0.96 -10.47
CA PRO A 119 15.39 1.19 -11.89
C PRO A 119 16.67 1.12 -12.73
N ASP A 120 16.56 0.61 -13.97
CA ASP A 120 17.64 0.63 -14.97
C ASP A 120 17.85 2.09 -15.45
N ALA A 121 18.61 2.84 -14.66
CA ALA A 121 18.93 4.26 -14.86
C ALA A 121 20.20 4.62 -14.10
N PRO A 122 20.87 5.73 -14.47
CA PRO A 122 21.99 6.25 -13.67
C PRO A 122 21.60 6.51 -12.22
N ARG A 123 22.40 6.02 -11.28
CA ARG A 123 22.18 6.17 -9.82
C ARG A 123 22.64 7.55 -9.33
N THR A 124 22.06 8.60 -9.89
CA THR A 124 22.37 10.00 -9.56
C THR A 124 21.11 10.84 -9.56
N GLY A 125 21.01 11.79 -8.63
CA GLY A 125 19.84 12.66 -8.54
C GLY A 125 18.57 11.88 -8.18
N ILE A 126 17.48 12.18 -8.87
CA ILE A 126 16.18 11.54 -8.65
C ILE A 126 15.84 10.68 -9.87
N VAL A 127 15.42 9.44 -9.61
CA VAL A 127 14.83 8.54 -10.60
C VAL A 127 13.40 8.21 -10.17
N ILE A 128 12.44 8.35 -11.06
CA ILE A 128 11.03 8.02 -10.83
C ILE A 128 10.66 6.91 -11.80
N ASN A 129 10.18 5.77 -11.27
CA ASN A 129 9.61 4.72 -12.11
C ASN A 129 8.08 4.78 -12.02
N ILE A 130 7.43 5.19 -13.13
CA ILE A 130 5.98 5.43 -13.18
C ILE A 130 5.18 4.18 -12.82
N PRO A 131 5.41 2.97 -13.40
CA PRO A 131 4.63 1.78 -13.06
C PRO A 131 4.83 1.29 -11.63
N ALA A 132 5.98 1.57 -11.05
CA ALA A 132 6.24 1.29 -9.64
C ALA A 132 5.55 2.28 -8.71
N MET A 133 5.15 3.46 -9.22
CA MET A 133 4.70 4.62 -8.44
C MET A 133 5.67 4.93 -7.29
N ARG A 134 6.98 4.95 -7.62
CA ARG A 134 8.04 5.11 -6.63
C ARG A 134 9.15 6.03 -7.11
N ILE A 135 9.64 6.86 -6.19
CA ILE A 135 10.76 7.78 -6.38
C ILE A 135 11.99 7.22 -5.67
N PHE A 136 13.14 7.34 -6.31
CA PHE A 136 14.45 6.95 -5.79
C PHE A 136 15.36 8.17 -5.85
N TYR A 137 15.90 8.57 -4.71
CA TYR A 137 16.87 9.66 -4.63
C TYR A 137 18.26 9.12 -4.29
N TYR A 138 19.22 9.46 -5.10
CA TYR A 138 20.63 9.11 -4.96
C TYR A 138 21.41 10.38 -4.60
N PRO A 139 21.65 10.64 -3.29
CA PRO A 139 22.44 11.78 -2.86
C PRO A 139 23.85 11.74 -3.47
N PRO A 140 24.49 12.90 -3.70
CA PRO A 140 25.89 12.96 -4.08
C PRO A 140 26.77 12.23 -3.06
N VAL A 141 27.69 11.39 -3.56
CA VAL A 141 28.60 10.60 -2.74
C VAL A 141 29.93 11.32 -2.56
N LYS A 142 30.41 11.45 -1.33
CA LYS A 142 31.76 11.93 -1.06
C LYS A 142 32.77 10.80 -1.28
N ARG A 143 33.99 11.19 -1.58
CA ARG A 143 35.08 10.23 -1.80
C ARG A 143 35.25 9.28 -0.60
N GLY A 144 35.14 7.99 -0.84
CA GLY A 144 35.27 6.94 0.19
C GLY A 144 33.95 6.57 0.90
N GLU A 145 32.85 7.24 0.63
CA GLU A 145 31.51 6.86 1.12
C GLU A 145 30.83 5.88 0.16
N ARG A 146 29.95 5.03 0.70
CA ARG A 146 29.07 4.18 -0.11
C ARG A 146 27.90 4.99 -0.64
N GLN A 147 27.45 4.64 -1.84
CA GLN A 147 26.20 5.17 -2.39
C GLN A 147 25.04 4.81 -1.49
N VAL A 148 24.16 5.78 -1.26
CA VAL A 148 22.87 5.60 -0.57
C VAL A 148 21.74 5.83 -1.56
N VAL A 149 20.64 5.12 -1.39
CA VAL A 149 19.38 5.41 -2.05
C VAL A 149 18.30 5.61 -1.00
N LEU A 150 17.48 6.66 -1.18
CA LEU A 150 16.24 6.86 -0.45
C LEU A 150 15.09 6.59 -1.42
N THR A 151 14.02 5.97 -0.93
CA THR A 151 12.87 5.66 -1.78
C THR A 151 11.55 5.83 -1.05
N HIS A 152 10.59 6.42 -1.74
CA HIS A 152 9.25 6.68 -1.21
C HIS A 152 8.17 6.39 -2.26
N PRO A 153 6.96 6.04 -1.85
CA PRO A 153 5.83 5.92 -2.75
C PRO A 153 5.41 7.28 -3.27
N ILE A 154 4.83 7.33 -4.45
CA ILE A 154 4.36 8.56 -5.07
C ILE A 154 2.98 8.39 -5.71
N GLY A 155 2.18 9.46 -5.69
CA GLY A 155 1.06 9.61 -6.62
C GLY A 155 1.55 10.22 -7.93
N ILE A 156 0.93 9.80 -9.04
CA ILE A 156 1.28 10.24 -10.40
C ILE A 156 0.06 10.77 -11.15
N GLY A 157 0.26 11.25 -12.37
CA GLY A 157 -0.81 11.73 -13.25
C GLY A 157 -1.85 10.64 -13.55
N LYS A 158 -3.14 11.03 -13.50
CA LYS A 158 -4.26 10.18 -13.90
C LYS A 158 -4.27 9.93 -15.40
N VAL A 159 -5.11 9.01 -15.87
CA VAL A 159 -5.32 8.76 -17.30
C VAL A 159 -5.71 10.07 -18.01
N GLY A 160 -5.05 10.36 -19.12
CA GLY A 160 -5.22 11.65 -19.83
C GLY A 160 -4.36 12.80 -19.31
N TRP A 161 -3.78 12.69 -18.12
CA TRP A 161 -2.88 13.67 -17.50
C TRP A 161 -1.52 13.05 -17.16
N ARG A 162 -0.85 12.49 -18.15
CA ARG A 162 0.37 11.70 -17.96
C ARG A 162 1.49 12.50 -17.31
N THR A 163 2.18 11.88 -16.36
CA THR A 163 3.52 12.31 -15.96
C THR A 163 4.49 12.03 -17.11
N PRO A 164 5.20 13.04 -17.66
CA PRO A 164 6.08 12.84 -18.82
C PRO A 164 7.26 11.94 -18.49
N GLU A 165 7.66 11.10 -19.45
CA GLU A 165 8.93 10.38 -19.42
C GLU A 165 10.08 11.28 -19.92
N GLY A 166 11.29 11.05 -19.42
CA GLY A 166 12.49 11.76 -19.87
C GLY A 166 13.31 12.33 -18.72
N VAL A 167 14.11 13.34 -19.05
CA VAL A 167 15.04 13.98 -18.11
C VAL A 167 14.68 15.46 -17.95
N THR A 168 14.63 15.89 -16.71
CA THR A 168 14.42 17.28 -16.30
C THR A 168 15.31 17.58 -15.09
N LYS A 169 15.14 18.73 -14.46
CA LYS A 169 15.84 19.08 -13.22
C LYS A 169 14.98 19.98 -12.35
N ILE A 170 15.30 20.00 -11.07
CA ILE A 170 14.72 20.94 -10.11
C ILE A 170 15.29 22.34 -10.39
N VAL A 171 14.43 23.28 -10.67
CA VAL A 171 14.81 24.69 -10.93
C VAL A 171 14.48 25.63 -9.78
N ARG A 172 13.53 25.25 -8.93
CA ARG A 172 13.11 26.02 -7.76
C ARG A 172 12.52 25.10 -6.72
N ARG A 173 12.64 25.47 -5.45
CA ARG A 173 11.92 24.83 -4.33
C ARG A 173 11.24 25.89 -3.50
N GLN A 174 10.11 25.56 -2.89
CA GLN A 174 9.34 26.50 -2.10
C GLN A 174 8.67 25.78 -0.92
N LYS A 175 8.87 26.35 0.26
CA LYS A 175 8.09 26.03 1.46
C LYS A 175 6.84 26.89 1.43
N ASP A 176 5.73 26.35 1.93
CA ASP A 176 4.41 27.01 1.96
C ASP A 176 4.07 27.60 0.59
N PRO A 177 3.95 26.76 -0.47
CA PRO A 177 3.76 27.23 -1.83
C PRO A 177 2.36 27.82 -2.02
N THR A 178 2.26 28.82 -2.89
CA THR A 178 1.00 29.23 -3.48
C THR A 178 0.76 28.44 -4.74
N TRP A 179 -0.38 27.81 -4.88
CA TRP A 179 -0.77 27.09 -6.08
C TRP A 179 -1.51 28.05 -7.05
N ARG A 180 -0.89 28.30 -8.20
CA ARG A 180 -1.57 28.93 -9.34
C ARG A 180 -2.22 27.80 -10.14
N VAL A 181 -3.54 27.71 -10.05
CA VAL A 181 -4.29 26.61 -10.68
C VAL A 181 -4.26 26.74 -12.19
N PRO A 182 -3.72 25.76 -12.94
CA PRO A 182 -3.72 25.80 -14.39
C PRO A 182 -5.15 25.93 -14.94
N GLU A 183 -5.29 26.67 -16.06
CA GLU A 183 -6.59 26.89 -16.68
C GLU A 183 -7.27 25.56 -17.07
N SER A 184 -6.48 24.60 -17.58
CA SER A 184 -6.97 23.25 -17.92
C SER A 184 -7.57 22.52 -16.73
N VAL A 185 -6.97 22.64 -15.54
CA VAL A 185 -7.47 22.03 -14.29
C VAL A 185 -8.76 22.75 -13.86
N ARG A 186 -8.80 24.08 -13.89
CA ARG A 186 -10.01 24.85 -13.55
C ARG A 186 -11.16 24.51 -14.48
N LYS A 187 -10.87 24.35 -15.77
CA LYS A 187 -11.88 23.97 -16.77
C LYS A 187 -12.46 22.59 -16.49
N GLU A 188 -11.61 21.60 -16.17
CA GLU A 188 -12.08 20.26 -15.82
C GLU A 188 -12.96 20.26 -14.57
N HIS A 189 -12.55 20.99 -13.51
CA HIS A 189 -13.39 21.12 -12.30
C HIS A 189 -14.71 21.82 -12.60
N HIS A 190 -14.69 22.88 -13.38
CA HIS A 190 -15.91 23.57 -13.79
C HIS A 190 -16.87 22.65 -14.57
N GLU A 191 -16.36 21.81 -15.49
CA GLU A 191 -17.12 20.81 -16.22
C GLU A 191 -17.76 19.76 -15.30
N ASN A 192 -17.15 19.54 -14.12
CA ASN A 192 -17.65 18.64 -13.06
C ASN A 192 -18.54 19.36 -12.05
N GLY A 193 -18.85 20.64 -12.25
CA GLY A 193 -19.70 21.42 -11.35
C GLY A 193 -18.99 22.01 -10.13
N GLU A 194 -17.65 22.03 -10.15
CA GLU A 194 -16.81 22.58 -9.09
C GLU A 194 -16.12 23.86 -9.55
N GLU A 195 -16.12 24.90 -8.73
CA GLU A 195 -15.40 26.13 -9.01
C GLU A 195 -14.10 26.16 -8.21
N LEU A 196 -12.95 26.19 -8.91
CA LEU A 196 -11.64 26.36 -8.29
C LEU A 196 -11.17 27.81 -8.42
N GLU A 197 -10.73 28.37 -7.30
CA GLU A 197 -10.06 29.66 -7.28
C GLU A 197 -8.79 29.64 -8.17
N PRO A 198 -8.51 30.72 -8.92
CA PRO A 198 -7.32 30.79 -9.77
C PRO A 198 -6.01 30.68 -9.00
N VAL A 199 -6.02 31.01 -7.72
CA VAL A 199 -4.85 31.02 -6.84
C VAL A 199 -5.26 30.53 -5.45
N ILE A 200 -4.67 29.43 -5.02
CA ILE A 200 -4.83 28.90 -3.66
C ILE A 200 -3.56 29.22 -2.86
N GLY A 201 -3.71 29.98 -1.78
CA GLY A 201 -2.62 30.36 -0.89
C GLY A 201 -2.05 29.19 -0.08
N PRO A 202 -0.98 29.42 0.68
CA PRO A 202 -0.49 28.45 1.65
C PRO A 202 -1.56 28.13 2.68
N GLY A 203 -1.62 26.88 3.14
CA GLY A 203 -2.56 26.43 4.17
C GLY A 203 -3.01 24.99 4.01
N PRO A 204 -3.86 24.51 4.90
CA PRO A 204 -4.34 23.12 4.90
C PRO A 204 -5.16 22.75 3.66
N GLU A 205 -5.80 23.73 3.03
CA GLU A 205 -6.58 23.53 1.80
C GLU A 205 -5.74 23.48 0.51
N ASN A 206 -4.43 23.75 0.63
CA ASN A 206 -3.57 23.74 -0.55
C ASN A 206 -3.17 22.32 -0.93
N PRO A 207 -3.56 21.82 -2.14
CA PRO A 207 -3.24 20.46 -2.56
C PRO A 207 -1.75 20.21 -2.79
N LEU A 208 -0.91 21.27 -2.86
CA LEU A 208 0.54 21.10 -2.94
C LEU A 208 1.18 20.76 -1.58
N GLY A 209 0.44 20.85 -0.48
CA GLY A 209 0.97 20.68 0.87
C GLY A 209 1.99 21.77 1.25
N LYS A 210 2.87 21.45 2.21
CA LYS A 210 3.85 22.42 2.77
C LYS A 210 5.11 22.62 1.91
N TYR A 211 5.43 21.72 1.00
CA TYR A 211 6.68 21.75 0.25
C TYR A 211 6.47 21.38 -1.22
N ALA A 212 7.15 22.12 -2.12
CA ALA A 212 7.11 21.85 -3.53
C ALA A 212 8.46 22.10 -4.20
N PHE A 213 8.84 21.24 -5.13
CA PHE A 213 9.91 21.40 -6.11
C PHE A 213 9.31 21.65 -7.49
N TYR A 214 9.80 22.67 -8.16
CA TYR A 214 9.40 23.02 -9.52
C TYR A 214 10.41 22.44 -10.49
N LEU A 215 9.91 21.70 -11.47
CA LEU A 215 10.74 21.10 -12.49
C LEU A 215 11.00 22.09 -13.65
N GLN A 216 12.03 21.84 -14.43
CA GLN A 216 12.28 22.60 -15.66
C GLN A 216 11.17 22.39 -16.69
N TRP A 217 10.48 21.26 -16.63
CA TRP A 217 9.25 21.07 -17.40
C TRP A 217 8.17 22.02 -16.90
N PRO A 218 7.56 22.83 -17.79
CA PRO A 218 6.54 23.79 -17.39
C PRO A 218 5.36 23.10 -16.70
N SER A 219 4.91 23.64 -15.59
CA SER A 219 3.76 23.19 -14.81
C SER A 219 3.89 21.83 -14.10
N TYR A 220 5.05 21.17 -14.14
CA TYR A 220 5.28 19.93 -13.42
C TYR A 220 6.03 20.16 -12.11
N LEU A 221 5.55 19.52 -11.05
CA LEU A 221 6.08 19.62 -9.69
C LEU A 221 6.29 18.26 -9.07
N ILE A 222 7.21 18.21 -8.10
CA ILE A 222 7.24 17.18 -7.05
C ILE A 222 6.82 17.90 -5.77
N HIS A 223 5.74 17.45 -5.11
CA HIS A 223 5.15 18.20 -4.01
C HIS A 223 4.51 17.29 -2.95
N GLY A 224 4.20 17.84 -1.80
CA GLY A 224 3.44 17.18 -0.77
C GLY A 224 1.96 17.06 -1.11
N THR A 225 1.15 16.90 -0.09
CA THR A 225 -0.30 16.83 -0.24
C THR A 225 -1.01 17.22 1.04
N ASN A 226 -2.22 17.72 0.93
CA ASN A 226 -3.19 17.81 2.01
C ASN A 226 -4.11 16.57 2.07
N LYS A 227 -3.97 15.63 1.12
CA LYS A 227 -4.76 14.41 1.00
C LYS A 227 -3.83 13.18 0.89
N PRO A 228 -3.23 12.73 2.01
CA PRO A 228 -2.27 11.62 2.02
C PRO A 228 -2.79 10.32 1.41
N ALA A 229 -4.11 10.04 1.52
CA ALA A 229 -4.75 8.88 0.91
C ALA A 229 -4.54 8.77 -0.61
N GLY A 230 -4.21 9.89 -1.28
CA GLY A 230 -3.92 9.91 -2.72
C GLY A 230 -2.49 9.52 -3.09
N VAL A 231 -1.62 9.18 -2.13
CA VAL A 231 -0.26 8.69 -2.42
C VAL A 231 -0.31 7.22 -2.81
N GLY A 232 0.39 6.88 -3.88
CA GLY A 232 0.29 5.53 -4.47
C GLY A 232 -0.90 5.37 -5.42
N LEU A 233 -1.52 6.48 -5.87
CA LEU A 233 -2.62 6.50 -6.84
C LEU A 233 -2.25 7.29 -8.09
N ARG A 234 -2.95 6.99 -9.19
CA ARG A 234 -2.97 7.81 -10.39
C ARG A 234 -4.03 8.91 -10.25
N SER A 235 -3.68 9.99 -9.57
CA SER A 235 -4.67 10.93 -9.03
C SER A 235 -4.35 12.40 -9.30
N SER A 236 -3.19 12.72 -9.87
CA SER A 236 -2.79 14.09 -10.12
C SER A 236 -3.02 14.52 -11.57
N HIS A 237 -2.85 15.82 -11.85
CA HIS A 237 -2.81 16.36 -13.21
C HIS A 237 -1.38 16.35 -13.80
N GLY A 238 -0.65 15.24 -13.55
CA GLY A 238 0.69 15.01 -14.07
C GLY A 238 1.83 15.27 -13.09
N CYS A 239 1.58 15.96 -11.98
CA CYS A 239 2.57 16.21 -10.93
C CYS A 239 2.84 14.94 -10.10
N ILE A 240 3.97 14.94 -9.39
CA ILE A 240 4.40 13.85 -8.51
C ILE A 240 4.07 14.23 -7.07
N ARG A 241 3.25 13.43 -6.41
CA ARG A 241 2.76 13.66 -5.05
C ARG A 241 3.42 12.72 -4.07
N LEU A 242 3.92 13.24 -2.94
CA LEU A 242 4.50 12.46 -1.84
C LEU A 242 3.69 12.64 -0.57
N TYR A 243 3.88 11.75 0.40
CA TYR A 243 3.43 11.98 1.76
C TYR A 243 4.03 13.27 2.33
N PRO A 244 3.33 13.96 3.25
CA PRO A 244 3.82 15.22 3.85
C PRO A 244 5.19 15.08 4.51
N GLU A 245 5.44 14.00 5.21
CA GLU A 245 6.70 13.65 5.86
C GLU A 245 7.82 13.40 4.85
N ASP A 246 7.54 12.67 3.78
CA ASP A 246 8.51 12.31 2.74
C ASP A 246 8.99 13.54 1.97
N ILE A 247 8.05 14.39 1.56
CA ILE A 247 8.43 15.63 0.85
C ILE A 247 9.20 16.60 1.75
N GLU A 248 8.93 16.62 3.06
CA GLU A 248 9.70 17.41 4.02
C GLU A 248 11.14 16.90 4.12
N GLN A 249 11.32 15.57 4.23
CA GLN A 249 12.64 14.94 4.21
C GLN A 249 13.39 15.29 2.92
N PHE A 250 12.75 15.15 1.76
CA PHE A 250 13.33 15.49 0.46
C PHE A 250 13.67 16.98 0.37
N PHE A 251 12.79 17.85 0.84
CA PHE A 251 13.01 19.29 0.79
C PHE A 251 14.27 19.71 1.54
N ASN A 252 14.58 19.04 2.63
CA ASN A 252 15.78 19.33 3.41
C ASN A 252 17.08 18.78 2.79
N MET A 253 16.97 17.74 1.94
CA MET A 253 18.15 17.04 1.40
C MET A 253 18.42 17.32 -0.08
N VAL A 254 17.40 17.58 -0.90
CA VAL A 254 17.53 17.67 -2.34
C VAL A 254 17.84 19.12 -2.78
N PRO A 255 19.00 19.40 -3.38
CA PRO A 255 19.35 20.75 -3.82
C PRO A 255 18.69 21.13 -5.15
N ILE A 256 18.59 22.44 -5.41
CA ILE A 256 18.25 22.97 -6.72
C ILE A 256 19.33 22.53 -7.72
N GLY A 257 18.93 22.23 -8.95
CA GLY A 257 19.81 21.71 -10.00
C GLY A 257 19.86 20.18 -10.05
N THR A 258 19.29 19.47 -9.06
CA THR A 258 19.23 18.00 -9.08
C THR A 258 18.50 17.51 -10.33
N GLU A 259 19.14 16.60 -11.07
CA GLU A 259 18.51 15.92 -12.21
C GLU A 259 17.34 15.06 -11.73
N VAL A 260 16.26 15.07 -12.49
CA VAL A 260 15.09 14.20 -12.29
C VAL A 260 14.87 13.42 -13.57
N ARG A 261 14.98 12.11 -13.48
CA ARG A 261 14.75 11.16 -14.56
C ARG A 261 13.48 10.39 -14.32
N VAL A 262 12.55 10.48 -15.23
CA VAL A 262 11.28 9.74 -15.20
C VAL A 262 11.35 8.62 -16.23
N VAL A 263 11.19 7.40 -15.77
CA VAL A 263 11.21 6.19 -16.60
C VAL A 263 9.88 5.42 -16.46
N ASN A 264 9.57 4.63 -17.49
CA ASN A 264 8.41 3.76 -17.51
C ASN A 264 8.88 2.32 -17.73
N GLN A 265 9.19 1.66 -16.62
CA GLN A 265 9.74 0.31 -16.56
C GLN A 265 8.81 -0.61 -15.75
N PRO A 266 7.77 -1.19 -16.39
CA PRO A 266 6.86 -2.12 -15.72
C PRO A 266 7.54 -3.43 -15.32
N PHE A 267 8.65 -3.78 -15.99
CA PHE A 267 9.46 -4.96 -15.67
C PHE A 267 10.89 -4.50 -15.40
N VAL A 268 11.32 -4.68 -14.15
CA VAL A 268 12.67 -4.30 -13.71
C VAL A 268 13.44 -5.56 -13.36
N PHE A 269 14.71 -5.59 -13.76
CA PHE A 269 15.62 -6.70 -13.48
C PHE A 269 16.85 -6.18 -12.75
N GLY A 270 17.35 -6.96 -11.80
CA GLY A 270 18.50 -6.58 -11.01
C GLY A 270 19.20 -7.76 -10.37
N TRP A 271 20.50 -7.63 -10.17
CA TRP A 271 21.34 -8.65 -9.57
C TRP A 271 21.45 -8.45 -8.05
N ALA A 272 21.39 -9.54 -7.32
CA ALA A 272 21.75 -9.60 -5.91
C ALA A 272 22.22 -11.02 -5.58
N GLU A 273 23.29 -11.13 -4.78
CA GLU A 273 23.80 -12.42 -4.28
C GLU A 273 24.07 -13.46 -5.38
N GLY A 274 24.44 -13.00 -6.58
CA GLY A 274 24.72 -13.87 -7.73
C GLY A 274 23.49 -14.34 -8.51
N GLU A 275 22.30 -13.99 -8.10
CA GLU A 275 21.04 -14.29 -8.78
C GLU A 275 20.44 -13.08 -9.48
N LEU A 276 19.75 -13.29 -10.58
CA LEU A 276 18.96 -12.27 -11.27
C LEU A 276 17.53 -12.29 -10.75
N TYR A 277 17.06 -11.15 -10.30
CA TYR A 277 15.69 -10.92 -9.84
C TYR A 277 14.88 -10.17 -10.89
N MET A 278 13.58 -10.43 -10.93
CA MET A 278 12.58 -9.67 -11.66
C MET A 278 11.53 -9.12 -10.71
N GLN A 279 11.20 -7.86 -10.89
CA GLN A 279 10.05 -7.20 -10.23
C GLN A 279 9.10 -6.70 -11.31
N ALA A 280 7.82 -7.09 -11.22
CA ALA A 280 6.81 -6.76 -12.21
C ALA A 280 5.71 -5.87 -11.61
N TYR A 281 5.32 -4.87 -12.38
CA TYR A 281 4.24 -3.93 -12.12
C TYR A 281 3.23 -3.95 -13.26
N ASP A 282 2.03 -3.43 -13.01
CA ASP A 282 1.02 -3.26 -14.04
C ASP A 282 1.51 -2.28 -15.12
N VAL A 283 1.23 -2.62 -16.36
CA VAL A 283 1.45 -1.71 -17.49
C VAL A 283 0.38 -0.62 -17.42
N MET A 284 0.79 0.64 -17.55
CA MET A 284 -0.13 1.76 -17.52
C MET A 284 -1.15 1.65 -18.65
N GLU A 285 -2.43 1.93 -18.37
CA GLU A 285 -3.54 1.84 -19.32
C GLU A 285 -3.35 2.71 -20.56
N ASP A 286 -2.72 3.88 -20.36
CA ASP A 286 -2.41 4.86 -21.41
C ASP A 286 -0.99 4.70 -21.99
N ASP A 287 -0.30 3.60 -21.70
CA ASP A 287 0.97 3.28 -22.35
C ASP A 287 0.72 2.83 -23.79
N THR A 288 1.21 3.63 -24.74
CA THR A 288 1.01 3.38 -26.17
C THR A 288 1.89 2.29 -26.75
N ARG A 289 2.83 1.73 -25.95
CA ARG A 289 3.67 0.63 -26.38
C ARG A 289 2.85 -0.65 -26.49
N ASP A 290 3.10 -1.47 -27.51
CA ASP A 290 2.38 -2.71 -27.75
C ASP A 290 2.76 -3.82 -26.73
N TRP A 291 2.22 -3.69 -25.52
CA TRP A 291 2.42 -4.67 -24.45
C TRP A 291 1.61 -5.95 -24.63
N LYS A 292 0.50 -5.93 -25.40
CA LYS A 292 -0.33 -7.12 -25.65
C LYS A 292 0.44 -8.21 -26.42
N ASN A 293 1.34 -7.78 -27.31
CA ASN A 293 2.29 -8.69 -27.98
C ASN A 293 3.63 -8.79 -27.22
N ALA A 294 3.88 -7.90 -26.25
CA ALA A 294 5.15 -7.88 -25.52
C ALA A 294 5.34 -9.08 -24.60
N GLN A 295 4.27 -9.73 -24.13
CA GLN A 295 4.42 -11.02 -23.44
C GLN A 295 5.09 -12.07 -24.35
N LYS A 296 4.83 -12.05 -25.67
CA LYS A 296 5.61 -12.76 -26.67
C LYS A 296 6.92 -12.04 -27.04
N LYS A 297 6.97 -10.71 -26.98
CA LYS A 297 8.10 -9.87 -27.39
C LYS A 297 9.06 -9.49 -26.25
N LEU A 298 8.71 -9.67 -24.97
CA LEU A 298 9.70 -9.66 -23.88
C LEU A 298 10.86 -10.62 -24.18
N LEU A 299 10.56 -11.69 -24.92
CA LEU A 299 11.53 -12.68 -25.37
C LEU A 299 12.30 -12.27 -26.66
N THR A 300 11.86 -11.23 -27.37
CA THR A 300 12.42 -10.82 -28.68
C THR A 300 12.88 -9.36 -28.73
N THR A 301 12.76 -8.63 -27.62
CA THR A 301 13.17 -7.21 -27.54
C THR A 301 14.64 -7.05 -27.15
N SER A 302 15.17 -5.83 -27.34
CA SER A 302 16.51 -5.46 -26.88
C SER A 302 16.74 -5.71 -25.38
N LEU A 303 15.66 -5.74 -24.57
CA LEU A 303 15.71 -6.10 -23.16
C LEU A 303 16.03 -7.58 -22.97
N ALA A 304 15.32 -8.48 -23.67
CA ALA A 304 15.57 -9.91 -23.59
C ALA A 304 16.99 -10.25 -24.08
N MET A 305 17.47 -9.58 -25.14
CA MET A 305 18.84 -9.77 -25.61
C MET A 305 19.89 -9.31 -24.59
N ARG A 306 19.68 -8.14 -23.96
CA ARG A 306 20.57 -7.67 -22.89
C ARG A 306 20.55 -8.60 -21.68
N LEU A 307 19.37 -9.07 -21.28
CA LEU A 307 19.20 -10.06 -20.23
C LEU A 307 19.96 -11.34 -20.53
N GLN A 308 19.79 -11.89 -21.73
CA GLN A 308 20.52 -13.09 -22.16
C GLN A 308 22.04 -12.89 -22.17
N GLN A 309 22.52 -11.69 -22.56
CA GLN A 309 23.96 -11.39 -22.52
C GLN A 309 24.47 -11.30 -21.08
N GLN A 310 23.74 -10.63 -20.19
CA GLN A 310 24.08 -10.53 -18.77
C GLN A 310 24.11 -11.90 -18.10
N VAL A 311 23.06 -12.69 -18.28
CA VAL A 311 22.94 -14.03 -17.72
C VAL A 311 24.04 -14.95 -18.25
N LYS A 312 24.40 -14.85 -19.54
CA LYS A 312 25.50 -15.61 -20.13
C LYS A 312 26.86 -15.22 -19.53
N ALA A 313 27.05 -13.94 -19.22
CA ALA A 313 28.26 -13.44 -18.55
C ALA A 313 28.40 -13.98 -17.12
N HIS A 314 27.31 -14.26 -16.45
CA HIS A 314 27.25 -14.84 -15.11
C HIS A 314 27.15 -16.38 -15.10
N HIS A 315 27.16 -17.04 -16.28
CA HIS A 315 26.98 -18.51 -16.46
C HIS A 315 25.64 -19.04 -15.91
N GLU A 316 24.62 -18.19 -15.83
CA GLU A 316 23.29 -18.52 -15.33
C GLU A 316 22.29 -18.77 -16.47
N GLN A 317 21.15 -19.36 -16.13
CA GLN A 317 20.02 -19.58 -17.04
C GLN A 317 18.75 -18.97 -16.49
N VAL A 318 18.02 -18.23 -17.34
CA VAL A 318 16.74 -17.64 -16.97
C VAL A 318 15.63 -18.68 -16.99
N ASP A 319 14.88 -18.79 -15.91
CA ASP A 319 13.59 -19.49 -15.89
C ASP A 319 12.50 -18.61 -16.53
N TRP A 320 12.24 -18.83 -17.80
CA TRP A 320 11.23 -18.10 -18.55
C TRP A 320 9.80 -18.40 -18.11
N GLY A 321 9.56 -19.53 -17.43
CA GLY A 321 8.27 -19.86 -16.80
C GLY A 321 7.96 -18.88 -15.67
N VAL A 322 8.95 -18.66 -14.79
CA VAL A 322 8.85 -17.68 -13.70
C VAL A 322 8.67 -16.27 -14.27
N VAL A 323 9.51 -15.83 -15.20
CA VAL A 323 9.40 -14.52 -15.88
C VAL A 323 7.99 -14.30 -16.45
N THR A 324 7.45 -15.30 -17.16
CA THR A 324 6.12 -15.21 -17.76
C THR A 324 5.02 -15.14 -16.71
N SER A 325 5.14 -15.91 -15.62
CA SER A 325 4.19 -15.91 -14.51
C SER A 325 4.14 -14.54 -13.82
N LEU A 326 5.30 -13.96 -13.51
CA LEU A 326 5.43 -12.65 -12.89
C LEU A 326 4.86 -11.53 -13.79
N ALA A 327 5.13 -11.59 -15.09
CA ALA A 327 4.62 -10.60 -16.03
C ALA A 327 3.10 -10.67 -16.23
N ARG A 328 2.49 -11.86 -16.06
CA ARG A 328 1.03 -12.03 -16.16
C ARG A 328 0.27 -11.61 -14.91
N ASN A 329 0.89 -11.81 -13.75
CA ASN A 329 0.31 -11.54 -12.43
C ASN A 329 1.29 -10.70 -11.61
N PRO A 330 1.48 -9.44 -11.97
CA PRO A 330 2.43 -8.57 -11.29
C PRO A 330 2.01 -8.36 -9.82
N ARG A 331 2.92 -8.62 -8.91
CA ARG A 331 2.70 -8.46 -7.46
C ARG A 331 3.60 -7.37 -6.86
N GLY A 332 4.45 -6.73 -7.67
CA GLY A 332 5.40 -5.74 -7.17
C GLY A 332 6.44 -6.30 -6.20
N ILE A 333 6.67 -7.60 -6.23
CA ILE A 333 7.59 -8.32 -5.34
C ILE A 333 8.73 -8.88 -6.20
N PRO A 334 10.00 -8.61 -5.86
CA PRO A 334 11.14 -9.22 -6.52
C PRO A 334 11.16 -10.73 -6.32
N VAL A 335 11.37 -11.47 -7.40
CA VAL A 335 11.54 -12.92 -7.38
C VAL A 335 12.76 -13.27 -8.22
N SER A 336 13.63 -14.17 -7.75
CA SER A 336 14.74 -14.66 -8.55
C SER A 336 14.23 -15.38 -9.78
N VAL A 337 14.88 -15.15 -10.93
CA VAL A 337 14.56 -15.80 -12.20
C VAL A 337 15.69 -16.69 -12.72
N THR A 338 16.76 -16.85 -11.93
CA THR A 338 17.88 -17.74 -12.22
C THR A 338 18.09 -18.82 -11.15
N GLY A 339 17.57 -18.61 -9.94
CA GLY A 339 17.66 -19.56 -8.83
C GLY A 339 16.81 -20.82 -9.05
N SER A 340 17.27 -21.93 -8.51
CA SER A 340 16.64 -23.24 -8.68
C SER A 340 15.32 -23.44 -7.92
N ASN A 341 14.95 -22.54 -7.00
CA ASN A 341 13.76 -22.65 -6.15
C ASN A 341 13.03 -21.31 -6.02
N SER A 342 12.84 -20.61 -7.12
CA SER A 342 12.35 -19.24 -7.10
C SER A 342 10.88 -19.18 -7.50
N SER A 343 10.01 -19.09 -6.53
CA SER A 343 8.60 -18.76 -6.75
C SER A 343 8.16 -17.64 -5.80
N LEU A 344 7.12 -16.93 -6.18
CA LEU A 344 6.52 -15.91 -5.32
C LEU A 344 6.07 -16.51 -3.98
N GLU A 345 5.51 -17.71 -3.99
CA GLU A 345 5.07 -18.43 -2.79
C GLU A 345 6.22 -18.70 -1.83
N GLN A 346 7.40 -19.05 -2.36
CA GLN A 346 8.59 -19.28 -1.53
C GLN A 346 9.12 -17.98 -0.93
N VAL A 347 9.13 -16.88 -1.71
CA VAL A 347 9.48 -15.54 -1.20
C VAL A 347 8.56 -15.16 -0.04
N LEU A 348 7.24 -15.34 -0.21
CA LEU A 348 6.25 -15.02 0.82
C LEU A 348 6.35 -15.92 2.05
N ALA A 349 6.63 -17.22 1.84
CA ALA A 349 6.82 -18.16 2.95
C ALA A 349 8.07 -17.84 3.77
N GLY A 350 9.14 -17.41 3.12
CA GLY A 350 10.41 -17.01 3.74
C GLY A 350 10.41 -15.60 4.32
N ALA A 351 9.40 -14.77 4.01
CA ALA A 351 9.34 -13.38 4.47
C ALA A 351 9.20 -13.31 6.00
N PRO A 352 10.00 -12.48 6.70
CA PRO A 352 9.93 -12.32 8.14
C PRO A 352 8.55 -11.77 8.58
N ARG A 353 7.97 -12.40 9.62
CA ARG A 353 6.80 -11.88 10.32
C ARG A 353 7.27 -10.89 11.36
N VAL A 354 6.88 -9.63 11.21
CA VAL A 354 7.37 -8.53 12.04
C VAL A 354 6.23 -7.83 12.76
N GLN A 355 6.55 -7.06 13.78
CA GLN A 355 5.59 -6.22 14.49
C GLN A 355 4.96 -5.20 13.54
N ASN A 356 3.68 -4.96 13.72
CA ASN A 356 2.94 -3.94 12.95
C ASN A 356 3.10 -2.55 13.61
N VAL A 357 4.34 -2.05 13.58
CA VAL A 357 4.75 -0.76 14.11
C VAL A 357 5.63 -0.04 13.08
N LEU A 358 5.86 1.25 13.29
CA LEU A 358 6.74 2.03 12.42
C LEU A 358 8.15 1.42 12.38
N PRO A 359 8.73 1.22 11.18
CA PRO A 359 10.12 0.84 11.04
C PRO A 359 11.07 1.92 11.60
N GLU A 360 12.23 1.50 12.07
CA GLU A 360 13.26 2.44 12.51
C GLU A 360 13.71 3.34 11.34
N GLY A 361 13.84 4.63 11.59
CA GLY A 361 14.28 5.62 10.60
C GLY A 361 13.19 6.05 9.62
N SER A 362 11.92 5.70 9.88
CA SER A 362 10.77 6.20 9.10
C SER A 362 10.70 7.72 9.13
N SER A 363 10.31 8.32 8.02
CA SER A 363 10.03 9.76 7.90
C SER A 363 8.76 10.16 8.67
N TRP A 364 7.77 9.28 8.73
CA TRP A 364 6.51 9.47 9.47
C TRP A 364 6.69 9.17 10.96
N ASP A 365 6.08 9.97 11.81
CA ASP A 365 6.11 9.82 13.27
C ASP A 365 4.89 9.06 13.86
N GLY A 366 4.00 8.57 12.99
CA GLY A 366 2.78 7.87 13.39
C GLY A 366 1.58 8.76 13.67
N THR A 367 1.72 10.07 13.54
CA THR A 367 0.59 10.99 13.67
C THR A 367 -0.16 11.11 12.35
N SER A 368 -1.48 11.18 12.40
CA SER A 368 -2.32 11.42 11.24
C SER A 368 -3.27 12.57 11.54
N ASP A 369 -3.19 13.63 10.74
CA ASP A 369 -4.09 14.76 10.84
C ASP A 369 -5.46 14.45 10.19
N LEU A 370 -5.55 13.39 9.39
CA LEU A 370 -6.74 13.02 8.63
C LEU A 370 -7.01 11.51 8.74
N PRO A 371 -8.26 11.11 8.95
CA PRO A 371 -8.63 9.69 8.90
C PRO A 371 -8.40 9.13 7.48
N MET A 372 -7.88 7.93 7.41
CA MET A 372 -7.66 7.19 6.16
C MET A 372 -8.77 6.15 5.96
N ASP A 373 -10.01 6.50 6.29
CA ASP A 373 -11.17 5.65 6.11
C ASP A 373 -11.66 5.59 4.65
N GLU A 374 -12.54 4.63 4.38
CA GLU A 374 -13.10 4.42 3.05
C GLU A 374 -13.85 5.66 2.51
N ALA A 375 -14.55 6.40 3.39
CA ALA A 375 -15.31 7.58 2.99
C ALA A 375 -14.37 8.70 2.52
N THR A 376 -13.32 8.98 3.30
CA THR A 376 -12.27 9.95 2.96
C THR A 376 -11.56 9.55 1.66
N PHE A 377 -11.23 8.26 1.49
CA PHE A 377 -10.62 7.76 0.28
C PHE A 377 -11.54 7.91 -0.93
N ARG A 378 -12.82 7.52 -0.82
CA ARG A 378 -13.81 7.67 -1.89
C ARG A 378 -13.99 9.14 -2.29
N GLN A 379 -13.98 10.06 -1.33
CA GLN A 379 -14.01 11.48 -1.60
C GLN A 379 -12.77 11.90 -2.39
N VAL A 380 -11.57 11.49 -1.96
CA VAL A 380 -10.31 11.76 -2.68
C VAL A 380 -10.37 11.22 -4.12
N VAL A 381 -10.85 9.98 -4.29
CA VAL A 381 -10.98 9.35 -5.62
C VAL A 381 -12.04 10.07 -6.47
N SER A 382 -13.19 10.42 -5.91
CA SER A 382 -14.25 11.13 -6.66
C SER A 382 -13.85 12.52 -7.12
N GLU A 383 -13.04 13.22 -6.34
CA GLU A 383 -12.45 14.51 -6.73
C GLU A 383 -11.38 14.36 -7.83
N ILE A 384 -10.83 13.15 -7.98
CA ILE A 384 -9.81 12.82 -8.96
C ILE A 384 -10.42 12.36 -10.28
N GLU A 385 -11.48 11.56 -10.22
CA GLU A 385 -12.18 10.98 -11.36
C GLU A 385 -13.71 11.05 -11.11
N PRO A 386 -14.36 12.15 -11.49
CA PRO A 386 -15.83 12.20 -11.45
C PRO A 386 -16.40 11.09 -12.33
N GLY A 387 -17.00 10.07 -11.68
CA GLY A 387 -17.60 8.91 -12.36
C GLY A 387 -16.87 7.57 -12.16
N SER A 388 -15.68 7.54 -11.59
CA SER A 388 -14.91 6.30 -11.31
C SER A 388 -14.97 5.86 -9.84
N ALA A 389 -16.05 6.13 -9.12
CA ALA A 389 -16.21 5.58 -7.77
C ALA A 389 -15.98 4.06 -7.82
N PRO A 390 -15.05 3.49 -7.05
CA PRO A 390 -14.86 2.05 -7.01
C PRO A 390 -16.19 1.38 -6.66
N ALA A 391 -16.49 0.26 -7.32
CA ALA A 391 -17.70 -0.50 -7.05
C ALA A 391 -17.77 -0.81 -5.54
N PRO A 392 -18.95 -0.72 -4.90
CA PRO A 392 -19.07 -1.04 -3.49
C PRO A 392 -18.56 -2.47 -3.26
N SER A 393 -17.74 -2.65 -2.22
CA SER A 393 -17.32 -3.99 -1.79
C SER A 393 -18.53 -4.89 -1.69
N PRO A 394 -18.48 -6.12 -2.19
CA PRO A 394 -19.61 -7.05 -2.07
C PRO A 394 -19.91 -7.20 -0.58
N ALA A 395 -21.18 -6.96 -0.21
CA ALA A 395 -21.64 -7.11 1.15
C ALA A 395 -21.19 -8.45 1.73
N PRO A 396 -20.77 -8.52 3.01
CA PRO A 396 -20.32 -9.76 3.61
C PRO A 396 -21.40 -10.82 3.44
N VAL A 397 -21.03 -11.92 2.80
CA VAL A 397 -21.92 -13.08 2.64
C VAL A 397 -22.20 -13.60 4.05
N ALA A 398 -23.45 -13.44 4.49
CA ALA A 398 -23.91 -13.94 5.76
C ALA A 398 -23.56 -15.44 5.88
N PRO A 399 -22.97 -15.92 6.99
CA PRO A 399 -22.67 -17.33 7.16
C PRO A 399 -23.98 -18.12 7.30
N GLY A 400 -24.25 -19.01 6.33
CA GLY A 400 -25.10 -20.16 6.51
C GLY A 400 -26.59 -19.98 6.23
N ALA A 401 -26.98 -20.08 4.98
CA ALA A 401 -28.24 -20.75 4.64
C ALA A 401 -27.89 -22.17 4.19
N SER A 402 -28.14 -23.10 5.12
CA SER A 402 -27.98 -24.54 5.01
C SER A 402 -28.65 -25.09 3.72
N SER A 403 -27.95 -26.03 3.11
CA SER A 403 -28.32 -26.87 1.96
C SER A 403 -29.56 -27.74 2.14
N ALA A 404 -30.66 -27.24 2.74
CA ALA A 404 -31.88 -28.01 3.02
C ALA A 404 -33.09 -27.69 2.10
N GLN A 405 -32.95 -26.86 1.09
CA GLN A 405 -34.06 -26.50 0.21
C GLN A 405 -33.91 -26.86 -1.28
N ARG A 406 -33.01 -27.79 -1.63
CA ARG A 406 -32.90 -28.31 -3.01
C ARG A 406 -33.50 -29.69 -3.26
N ALA A 407 -34.26 -30.26 -2.29
CA ALA A 407 -34.84 -31.59 -2.43
C ALA A 407 -36.39 -31.61 -2.69
N ALA A 408 -37.05 -30.46 -2.76
CA ALA A 408 -38.53 -30.41 -2.85
C ALA A 408 -39.12 -29.93 -4.20
N GLN A 409 -38.31 -29.86 -5.26
CA GLN A 409 -38.85 -29.41 -6.58
C GLN A 409 -38.45 -30.33 -7.74
N LYS A 410 -38.44 -31.63 -7.51
CA LYS A 410 -38.34 -32.65 -8.55
C LYS A 410 -39.26 -33.83 -8.25
N ASN A 411 -40.59 -33.59 -8.12
CA ASN A 411 -41.66 -34.58 -8.30
C ASN A 411 -42.95 -33.81 -8.39
N GLY A 412 -43.50 -33.69 -9.58
CA GLY A 412 -44.82 -33.10 -9.82
C GLY A 412 -44.94 -32.49 -11.22
N GLY A 413 -45.31 -33.32 -12.17
CA GLY A 413 -45.82 -32.87 -13.47
C GLY A 413 -45.00 -33.33 -14.67
#